data_c49fe927024ca35d6a353ec9f26071f1
#
_entry.id   c49fe927024ca35d6a353ec9f26071f1
#
_cell.length_a   1.000
_cell.length_b   1.000
_cell.length_c   1.000
_cell.angle_alpha   90.00
_cell.angle_beta   90.00
_cell.angle_gamma   90.00
#
_symmetry.space_group_name_H-M   'P 1'
#
loop_
_entity.id
_entity.type
_entity.pdbx_description
1 polymer ?
#
loop_
_entity_poly.entity_id
_entity_poly.type
_entity_poly.pdbx_seq_one_letter_code
_entity_poly.pdbx_strand_id
1 'polypeptide(L)'
;MEYLIHILFCEISAKRLDEASFCRTFGANFCAMNIEDIREYCLAKPHTDEAFPFGETTLVFRLMGKIFACLDLERPNLVVLKCEPDYALDLRDRYRGIEGAWHWNKKHWNQIYLDRDVPEALIRSLIDHSYEEVYKKIPRKVKAAHEAEE
;
A
#
# COMPACT_ATOMS: atom_id res chain seq x y z
N MET A 1 -12.27 0.66 17.53
CA MET A 1 -11.21 0.39 16.55
C MET A 1 -11.07 1.45 15.47
N GLU A 2 -12.13 1.93 14.86
CA GLU A 2 -12.06 3.03 13.87
C GLU A 2 -11.49 4.34 14.43
N TYR A 3 -11.76 4.64 15.68
CA TYR A 3 -11.26 5.85 16.37
C TYR A 3 -9.73 5.84 16.56
N LEU A 4 -9.14 4.69 16.87
CA LEU A 4 -7.70 4.53 17.03
C LEU A 4 -6.95 4.67 15.69
N ILE A 5 -7.52 4.15 14.61
CA ILE A 5 -6.99 4.28 13.26
C ILE A 5 -6.94 5.76 12.85
N HIS A 6 -7.99 6.51 13.13
CA HIS A 6 -8.08 7.93 12.79
C HIS A 6 -7.06 8.79 13.57
N ILE A 7 -6.86 8.47 14.84
CA ILE A 7 -5.88 9.18 15.69
C ILE A 7 -4.45 8.88 15.26
N LEU A 8 -4.11 7.62 15.00
CA LEU A 8 -2.78 7.22 14.52
C LEU A 8 -2.44 7.82 13.16
N PHE A 9 -3.38 7.85 12.23
CA PHE A 9 -3.21 8.52 10.93
C PHE A 9 -3.09 10.04 11.05
N CYS A 10 -3.87 10.67 11.94
CA CYS A 10 -3.78 12.11 12.20
C CYS A 10 -2.41 12.52 12.79
N GLU A 11 -1.85 11.73 13.71
CA GLU A 11 -0.55 12.03 14.29
C GLU A 11 0.61 11.89 13.29
N ILE A 12 0.52 10.91 12.39
CA ILE A 12 1.52 10.70 11.34
C ILE A 12 1.43 11.79 10.28
N SER A 13 0.21 12.21 9.93
CA SER A 13 -0.04 13.30 8.98
C SER A 13 0.44 14.65 9.52
N ALA A 14 0.24 14.93 10.80
CA ALA A 14 0.66 16.18 11.44
C ALA A 14 2.19 16.35 11.45
N LYS A 15 2.96 15.27 11.57
CA LYS A 15 4.43 15.33 11.50
C LYS A 15 4.98 15.58 10.09
N ARG A 16 4.17 15.34 9.04
CA ARG A 16 4.55 15.55 7.63
C ARG A 16 4.09 16.89 7.04
N LEU A 17 3.21 17.62 7.73
CA LEU A 17 2.72 18.92 7.26
C LEU A 17 3.85 19.94 7.04
N ASP A 18 4.95 19.84 7.79
CA ASP A 18 6.11 20.73 7.62
C ASP A 18 6.89 20.44 6.33
N GLU A 19 6.99 19.19 5.90
CA GLU A 19 7.65 18.83 4.63
C GLU A 19 6.80 19.15 3.41
N ALA A 20 5.49 18.96 3.48
CA ALA A 20 4.57 19.34 2.40
C ALA A 20 4.49 20.86 2.20
N SER A 21 4.62 21.65 3.27
CA SER A 21 4.72 23.12 3.23
C SER A 21 6.02 23.58 2.56
N PHE A 22 7.13 22.88 2.78
CA PHE A 22 8.41 23.15 2.17
C PHE A 22 8.41 22.88 0.66
N CYS A 23 7.79 21.80 0.20
CA CYS A 23 7.65 21.49 -1.22
C CYS A 23 6.84 22.52 -2.03
N ARG A 24 5.86 23.19 -1.41
CA ARG A 24 5.06 24.24 -2.07
C ARG A 24 5.85 25.48 -2.38
N THR A 25 6.89 25.78 -1.61
CA THR A 25 7.70 27.00 -1.75
C THR A 25 8.70 26.93 -2.90
N PHE A 26 9.10 25.74 -3.33
CA PHE A 26 10.12 25.54 -4.37
C PHE A 26 9.60 25.08 -5.75
N GLY A 27 8.29 25.08 -6.00
CA GLY A 27 7.70 24.83 -7.32
C GLY A 27 7.96 23.43 -7.92
N ALA A 28 8.51 22.51 -7.16
CA ALA A 28 8.63 21.12 -7.56
C ALA A 28 7.34 20.37 -7.21
N ASN A 29 6.59 19.96 -8.21
CA ASN A 29 5.45 19.04 -8.10
C ASN A 29 5.87 17.63 -7.65
N PHE A 30 6.70 17.54 -6.62
CA PHE A 30 7.00 16.31 -5.90
C PHE A 30 6.09 16.21 -4.67
N CYS A 31 4.79 16.14 -4.91
CA CYS A 31 3.88 15.64 -3.89
C CYS A 31 4.08 14.13 -3.86
N ALA A 32 5.09 13.68 -3.10
CA ALA A 32 5.30 12.26 -2.89
C ALA A 32 4.04 11.66 -2.26
N MET A 33 3.52 10.60 -2.84
CA MET A 33 2.39 9.86 -2.32
C MET A 33 2.65 9.48 -0.86
N ASN A 34 1.77 9.86 0.03
CA ASN A 34 1.88 9.52 1.45
C ASN A 34 1.02 8.30 1.81
N ILE A 35 1.11 7.84 3.06
CA ILE A 35 0.35 6.66 3.50
C ILE A 35 -1.16 6.86 3.52
N GLU A 36 -1.64 8.10 3.68
CA GLU A 36 -3.07 8.41 3.60
C GLU A 36 -3.59 8.28 2.16
N ASP A 37 -2.83 8.80 1.19
CA ASP A 37 -3.14 8.64 -0.23
C ASP A 37 -3.20 7.16 -0.62
N ILE A 38 -2.28 6.35 -0.11
CA ILE A 38 -2.27 4.89 -0.33
C ILE A 38 -3.49 4.24 0.31
N ARG A 39 -3.83 4.63 1.53
CA ARG A 39 -5.00 4.11 2.24
C ARG A 39 -6.28 4.41 1.47
N GLU A 40 -6.50 5.65 1.06
CA GLU A 40 -7.65 6.06 0.27
C GLU A 40 -7.71 5.31 -1.06
N TYR A 41 -6.58 5.18 -1.74
CA TYR A 41 -6.50 4.47 -3.02
C TYR A 41 -6.81 2.97 -2.89
N CYS A 42 -6.33 2.32 -1.83
CA CYS A 42 -6.63 0.92 -1.57
C CYS A 42 -8.11 0.70 -1.20
N LEU A 43 -8.66 1.56 -0.33
CA LEU A 43 -10.06 1.44 0.11
C LEU A 43 -11.08 1.83 -0.96
N ALA A 44 -10.69 2.61 -1.96
CA ALA A 44 -11.54 2.91 -3.12
C ALA A 44 -11.76 1.72 -4.05
N LYS A 45 -10.99 0.64 -3.90
CA LYS A 45 -11.17 -0.59 -4.70
C LYS A 45 -12.35 -1.42 -4.19
N PRO A 46 -13.07 -2.13 -5.08
CA PRO A 46 -14.23 -2.94 -4.68
C PRO A 46 -13.84 -4.08 -3.72
N HIS A 47 -14.74 -4.39 -2.79
CA HIS A 47 -14.63 -5.52 -1.85
C HIS A 47 -13.35 -5.52 -1.00
N THR A 48 -12.84 -4.31 -0.69
CA THR A 48 -11.65 -4.13 0.15
C THR A 48 -12.02 -3.65 1.54
N ASP A 49 -11.26 -4.12 2.51
CA ASP A 49 -11.32 -3.66 3.90
C ASP A 49 -9.89 -3.47 4.47
N GLU A 50 -9.83 -2.82 5.61
CA GLU A 50 -8.59 -2.63 6.36
C GLU A 50 -8.64 -3.36 7.70
N ALA A 51 -7.50 -3.84 8.19
CA ALA A 51 -7.38 -4.56 9.45
C ALA A 51 -5.98 -4.46 10.07
N PHE A 52 -5.86 -4.80 11.33
CA PHE A 52 -4.60 -4.91 12.09
C PHE A 52 -4.37 -6.34 12.62
N PRO A 53 -4.13 -7.33 11.76
CA PRO A 53 -3.97 -8.72 12.20
C PRO A 53 -2.63 -9.00 12.89
N PHE A 54 -1.62 -8.14 12.72
CA PHE A 54 -0.26 -8.34 13.20
C PHE A 54 0.16 -7.33 14.30
N GLY A 55 -0.79 -6.65 14.92
CA GLY A 55 -0.53 -5.64 15.94
C GLY A 55 -0.97 -4.24 15.52
N GLU A 56 -0.85 -3.28 16.41
CA GLU A 56 -1.40 -1.93 16.25
C GLU A 56 -0.66 -1.06 15.23
N THR A 57 0.55 -1.45 14.83
CA THR A 57 1.41 -0.67 13.93
C THR A 57 1.41 -1.18 12.49
N THR A 58 0.83 -2.34 12.22
CA THR A 58 0.81 -2.96 10.89
C THR A 58 -0.60 -2.95 10.31
N LEU A 59 -0.88 -1.95 9.48
CA LEU A 59 -2.15 -1.83 8.77
C LEU A 59 -2.11 -2.63 7.48
N VAL A 60 -3.07 -3.54 7.30
CA VAL A 60 -3.20 -4.30 6.06
C VAL A 60 -4.50 -3.97 5.34
N PHE A 61 -4.46 -4.03 4.01
CA PHE A 61 -5.63 -3.94 3.15
C PHE A 61 -5.90 -5.32 2.56
N ARG A 62 -7.15 -5.75 2.67
CA ARG A 62 -7.57 -7.07 2.23
C ARG A 62 -8.62 -6.97 1.14
N LEU A 63 -8.57 -7.90 0.22
CA LEU A 63 -9.59 -8.15 -0.79
C LEU A 63 -10.28 -9.46 -0.46
N MET A 64 -11.55 -9.41 -0.07
CA MET A 64 -12.31 -10.60 0.33
C MET A 64 -11.53 -11.48 1.34
N GLY A 65 -10.95 -10.84 2.36
CA GLY A 65 -10.16 -11.47 3.42
C GLY A 65 -8.71 -11.83 3.06
N LYS A 66 -8.24 -11.55 1.84
CA LYS A 66 -6.85 -11.82 1.40
C LYS A 66 -6.04 -10.53 1.31
N ILE A 67 -4.91 -10.46 1.98
CA ILE A 67 -4.03 -9.28 2.02
C ILE A 67 -3.44 -9.02 0.64
N PHE A 68 -3.54 -7.78 0.15
CA PHE A 68 -2.87 -7.31 -1.06
C PHE A 68 -1.92 -6.14 -0.83
N ALA A 69 -2.10 -5.37 0.25
CA ALA A 69 -1.20 -4.28 0.62
C ALA A 69 -1.02 -4.21 2.13
N CYS A 70 0.13 -3.69 2.56
CA CYS A 70 0.45 -3.51 3.97
C CYS A 70 1.23 -2.20 4.16
N LEU A 71 0.88 -1.46 5.21
CA LEU A 71 1.58 -0.27 5.68
C LEU A 71 2.15 -0.51 7.07
N ASP A 72 3.36 -0.03 7.30
CA ASP A 72 3.98 0.03 8.61
C ASP A 72 3.86 1.46 9.16
N LEU A 73 3.05 1.66 10.20
CA LEU A 73 2.81 2.98 10.79
C LEU A 73 4.04 3.52 11.55
N GLU A 74 4.97 2.66 11.92
CA GLU A 74 6.26 3.07 12.49
C GLU A 74 7.24 3.55 11.40
N ARG A 75 7.05 3.09 10.16
CA ARG A 75 7.81 3.48 8.97
C ARG A 75 6.88 3.98 7.86
N PRO A 76 6.35 5.21 7.99
CA PRO A 76 5.32 5.74 7.10
C PRO A 76 5.80 6.06 5.68
N ASN A 77 7.05 5.80 5.37
CA ASN A 77 7.63 5.91 4.04
C ASN A 77 7.67 4.59 3.25
N LEU A 78 7.00 3.55 3.75
CA LEU A 78 7.10 2.20 3.22
C LEU A 78 5.72 1.59 2.98
N VAL A 79 5.52 1.02 1.80
CA VAL A 79 4.38 0.16 1.48
C VAL A 79 4.85 -1.21 1.01
N VAL A 80 4.18 -2.26 1.45
CA VAL A 80 4.43 -3.64 1.02
C VAL A 80 3.30 -4.09 0.10
N LEU A 81 3.66 -4.53 -1.10
CA LEU A 81 2.72 -4.94 -2.15
C LEU A 81 3.07 -6.32 -2.69
N LYS A 82 2.03 -7.08 -3.04
CA LYS A 82 2.20 -8.34 -3.73
C LYS A 82 2.55 -8.12 -5.20
N CYS A 83 3.40 -8.97 -5.74
CA CYS A 83 3.85 -8.86 -7.12
C CYS A 83 4.07 -10.26 -7.74
N GLU A 84 3.88 -10.34 -9.04
CA GLU A 84 4.30 -11.50 -9.81
C GLU A 84 5.82 -11.65 -9.74
N PRO A 85 6.38 -12.88 -9.57
CA PRO A 85 7.80 -13.09 -9.25
C PRO A 85 8.80 -12.48 -10.23
N ASP A 86 8.60 -12.65 -11.53
CA ASP A 86 9.52 -12.15 -12.56
C ASP A 86 9.45 -10.62 -12.63
N TYR A 87 8.26 -10.05 -12.53
CA TYR A 87 8.07 -8.61 -12.48
C TYR A 87 8.64 -8.00 -11.18
N ALA A 88 8.56 -8.71 -10.07
CA ALA A 88 9.16 -8.28 -8.81
C ALA A 88 10.68 -8.13 -8.91
N LEU A 89 11.36 -9.06 -9.58
CA LEU A 89 12.80 -8.99 -9.81
C LEU A 89 13.18 -7.84 -10.76
N ASP A 90 12.45 -7.67 -11.86
CA ASP A 90 12.64 -6.58 -12.82
C ASP A 90 12.51 -5.19 -12.16
N LEU A 91 11.52 -5.01 -11.29
CA LEU A 91 11.32 -3.77 -10.53
C LEU A 91 12.48 -3.48 -9.57
N ARG A 92 13.00 -4.51 -8.88
CA ARG A 92 14.15 -4.36 -7.97
C ARG A 92 15.43 -3.97 -8.69
N ASP A 93 15.61 -4.46 -9.93
CA ASP A 93 16.76 -4.10 -10.76
C ASP A 93 16.67 -2.66 -11.29
N ARG A 94 15.47 -2.17 -11.56
CA ARG A 94 15.23 -0.83 -12.12
C ARG A 94 15.19 0.28 -11.06
N TYR A 95 14.67 0.01 -9.88
CA TYR A 95 14.40 1.03 -8.85
C TYR A 95 15.11 0.71 -7.54
N ARG A 96 15.90 1.65 -7.05
CA ARG A 96 16.55 1.54 -5.73
C ARG A 96 15.56 1.60 -4.56
N GLY A 97 14.39 2.17 -4.79
CA GLY A 97 13.30 2.25 -3.83
C GLY A 97 12.45 1.00 -3.73
N ILE A 98 12.76 -0.08 -4.47
CA ILE A 98 12.03 -1.34 -4.44
C ILE A 98 12.95 -2.48 -4.03
N GLU A 99 12.56 -3.20 -2.97
CA GLU A 99 13.31 -4.32 -2.41
C GLU A 99 12.37 -5.50 -2.10
N GLY A 100 12.93 -6.68 -1.88
CA GLY A 100 12.15 -7.81 -1.35
C GLY A 100 11.67 -7.54 0.07
N ALA A 101 10.40 -7.74 0.34
CA ALA A 101 9.79 -7.42 1.63
C ALA A 101 10.37 -8.27 2.77
N TRP A 102 10.82 -7.61 3.86
CA TRP A 102 11.63 -8.23 4.93
C TRP A 102 10.91 -9.32 5.70
N HIS A 103 9.65 -9.08 6.06
CA HIS A 103 8.84 -10.02 6.86
C HIS A 103 7.88 -10.86 6.04
N TRP A 104 7.98 -10.80 4.70
CA TRP A 104 7.10 -11.46 3.76
C TRP A 104 7.89 -12.39 2.84
N ASN A 105 7.18 -13.25 2.11
CA ASN A 105 7.83 -14.06 1.09
C ASN A 105 8.36 -13.17 -0.05
N LYS A 106 9.68 -12.97 -0.08
CA LYS A 106 10.37 -12.09 -1.03
C LYS A 106 10.15 -12.45 -2.51
N LYS A 107 9.73 -13.68 -2.79
CA LYS A 107 9.39 -14.10 -4.15
C LYS A 107 8.14 -13.40 -4.68
N HIS A 108 7.18 -13.11 -3.79
CA HIS A 108 5.87 -12.57 -4.14
C HIS A 108 5.57 -11.19 -3.56
N TRP A 109 6.46 -10.65 -2.73
CA TRP A 109 6.21 -9.42 -2.01
C TRP A 109 7.40 -8.46 -2.14
N ASN A 110 7.12 -7.24 -2.56
CA ASN A 110 8.05 -6.13 -2.59
C ASN A 110 7.70 -5.10 -1.53
N GLN A 111 8.72 -4.49 -0.93
CA GLN A 111 8.58 -3.25 -0.17
C GLN A 111 9.04 -2.08 -1.03
N ILE A 112 8.26 -1.01 -1.02
CA ILE A 112 8.45 0.16 -1.86
C ILE A 112 8.61 1.37 -0.96
N TYR A 113 9.71 2.09 -1.10
CA TYR A 113 9.96 3.32 -0.38
C TYR A 113 9.37 4.51 -1.14
N LEU A 114 8.49 5.25 -0.46
CA LEU A 114 7.74 6.36 -1.03
C LEU A 114 8.58 7.64 -1.24
N ASP A 115 9.71 7.72 -0.55
CA ASP A 115 10.66 8.85 -0.54
C ASP A 115 11.91 8.63 -1.41
N ARG A 116 11.89 7.62 -2.27
CA ARG A 116 13.00 7.30 -3.18
C ARG A 116 12.62 7.52 -4.64
N ASP A 117 13.30 6.82 -5.54
CA ASP A 117 13.24 6.96 -7.00
C ASP A 117 11.99 6.36 -7.69
N VAL A 118 10.99 5.94 -6.92
CA VAL A 118 9.79 5.30 -7.47
C VAL A 118 8.71 6.35 -7.76
N PRO A 119 8.30 6.54 -9.03
CA PRO A 119 7.25 7.51 -9.38
C PRO A 119 5.89 7.15 -8.76
N GLU A 120 5.11 8.16 -8.38
CA GLU A 120 3.75 7.96 -7.84
C GLU A 120 2.85 7.16 -8.79
N ALA A 121 2.90 7.45 -10.09
CA ALA A 121 2.12 6.73 -11.09
C ALA A 121 2.45 5.22 -11.11
N LEU A 122 3.73 4.87 -10.90
CA LEU A 122 4.14 3.48 -10.78
C LEU A 122 3.63 2.85 -9.47
N ILE A 123 3.68 3.57 -8.36
CA ILE A 123 3.16 3.08 -7.07
C ILE A 123 1.67 2.74 -7.19
N ARG A 124 0.86 3.60 -7.80
CA ARG A 124 -0.56 3.34 -8.08
C ARG A 124 -0.75 2.10 -8.96
N SER A 125 0.01 1.99 -10.03
CA SER A 125 0.00 0.82 -10.91
C SER A 125 0.39 -0.47 -10.19
N LEU A 126 1.34 -0.41 -9.26
CA LEU A 126 1.75 -1.56 -8.45
C LEU A 126 0.71 -1.96 -7.41
N ILE A 127 -0.05 -1.00 -6.87
CA ILE A 127 -1.21 -1.30 -6.02
C ILE A 127 -2.29 -2.03 -6.82
N ASP A 128 -2.58 -1.57 -8.05
CA ASP A 128 -3.53 -2.22 -8.96
C ASP A 128 -3.07 -3.64 -9.32
N HIS A 129 -1.79 -3.80 -9.66
CA HIS A 129 -1.20 -5.10 -9.93
C HIS A 129 -1.29 -6.05 -8.73
N SER A 130 -1.00 -5.57 -7.53
CA SER A 130 -1.12 -6.37 -6.30
C SER A 130 -2.56 -6.82 -6.04
N TYR A 131 -3.52 -5.93 -6.22
CA TYR A 131 -4.95 -6.24 -6.14
C TYR A 131 -5.34 -7.34 -7.13
N GLU A 132 -4.94 -7.22 -8.40
CA GLU A 132 -5.22 -8.21 -9.43
C GLU A 132 -4.59 -9.58 -9.15
N GLU A 133 -3.35 -9.61 -8.65
CA GLU A 133 -2.66 -10.85 -8.27
C GLU A 133 -3.38 -11.61 -7.15
N VAL A 134 -3.98 -10.89 -6.22
CA VAL A 134 -4.82 -11.49 -5.18
C VAL A 134 -6.17 -11.91 -5.77
N TYR A 135 -6.82 -11.04 -6.57
CA TYR A 135 -8.11 -11.33 -7.18
C TYR A 135 -8.11 -12.59 -8.04
N LYS A 136 -7.06 -12.81 -8.83
CA LYS A 136 -6.91 -14.03 -9.66
C LYS A 136 -6.96 -15.31 -8.84
N LYS A 137 -6.46 -15.28 -7.60
CA LYS A 137 -6.36 -16.44 -6.70
C LYS A 137 -7.60 -16.68 -5.84
N ILE A 138 -8.56 -15.76 -5.84
CA ILE A 138 -9.82 -15.92 -5.09
C ILE A 138 -10.74 -16.91 -5.82
N PRO A 139 -11.26 -17.94 -5.13
CA PRO A 139 -12.18 -18.90 -5.72
C PRO A 139 -13.46 -18.24 -6.23
N ARG A 140 -13.99 -18.72 -7.36
CA ARG A 140 -15.23 -18.21 -7.95
C ARG A 140 -16.41 -18.17 -6.97
N LYS A 141 -16.51 -19.18 -6.11
CA LYS A 141 -17.56 -19.26 -5.09
C LYS A 141 -17.51 -18.08 -4.10
N VAL A 142 -16.31 -17.66 -3.73
CA VAL A 142 -16.12 -16.50 -2.82
C VAL A 142 -16.46 -15.21 -3.53
N LYS A 143 -16.05 -15.04 -4.79
CA LYS A 143 -16.40 -13.86 -5.61
C LYS A 143 -17.92 -13.72 -5.75
N ALA A 144 -18.61 -14.78 -6.12
CA ALA A 144 -20.06 -14.79 -6.27
C ALA A 144 -20.80 -14.48 -4.96
N ALA A 145 -20.27 -14.91 -3.81
CA ALA A 145 -20.87 -14.60 -2.52
C ALA A 145 -20.79 -13.10 -2.19
N HIS A 146 -19.66 -12.45 -2.47
CA HIS A 146 -19.50 -11.02 -2.26
C HIS A 146 -20.29 -10.15 -3.25
N GLU A 147 -20.42 -10.58 -4.50
CA GLU A 147 -21.24 -9.91 -5.52
C GLU A 147 -22.75 -9.99 -5.20
N ALA A 148 -23.17 -10.97 -4.43
CA ALA A 148 -24.58 -11.14 -4.02
C ALA A 148 -24.97 -10.31 -2.79
N GLU A 149 -23.99 -9.78 -2.05
CA GLU A 149 -24.20 -8.95 -0.86
C GLU A 149 -24.31 -7.45 -1.18
N GLU A 150 -24.11 -7.02 -2.43
CA GLU A 150 -24.31 -5.65 -2.92
C GLU A 150 -25.74 -5.44 -3.45
#